data_1360aeca82a26ff11b8407e3a39fb6d9
#
_entry.id   1360aeca82a26ff11b8407e3a39fb6d9
#
_cell.length_a   1.000
_cell.length_b   1.000
_cell.length_c   1.000
_cell.angle_alpha   90.00
_cell.angle_beta   90.00
_cell.angle_gamma   90.00
#
_symmetry.space_group_name_H-M   'P 1'
#
loop_
_entity.id
_entity.type
_entity.pdbx_description
1 polymer ?
#
loop_
_entity_poly.entity_id
_entity_poly.type
_entity_poly.pdbx_seq_one_letter_code
_entity_poly.pdbx_strand_id
1 'polypeptide(L)'
;PDEVVKPFHHDGYDIHPVPLSAQEVEEYYEGFSNATLWPLYHDCIVEPVFHREWWDAFQKVNKRFAEQAAEQAAEGATVWVQDYQLNLVPKYLREMRPDLRIGFFLHIPFPPIELYSRLPWREELVEGLLGADLIGFQTPGAAANFQRLARHRPGVTAARGRAHTPDGRTVVIRDFPISIDSRGFHELATSEKVKAEAAKLREDLGHPGTIIFGVDRLDYTKGLRQRIRAVGELFKEGKLDPH
;
A
#
# COMPACT_ATOMS: atom_id res chain seq x y z
N PRO A 1 29.92 -5.05 1.46
CA PRO A 1 29.81 -5.05 0.00
C PRO A 1 28.50 -5.74 -0.31
N ASP A 2 27.54 -4.91 -0.74
CA ASP A 2 26.19 -5.35 -1.00
C ASP A 2 26.21 -6.19 -2.27
N GLU A 3 26.02 -7.49 -2.13
CA GLU A 3 25.90 -8.39 -3.25
C GLU A 3 24.64 -8.01 -4.01
N VAL A 4 24.80 -7.40 -5.18
CA VAL A 4 23.67 -7.04 -6.05
C VAL A 4 22.99 -8.33 -6.47
N VAL A 5 21.78 -8.56 -5.98
CA VAL A 5 20.99 -9.73 -6.32
C VAL A 5 20.73 -9.69 -7.84
N LYS A 6 21.19 -10.72 -8.55
CA LYS A 6 20.98 -10.84 -10.00
C LYS A 6 19.54 -11.23 -10.31
N PRO A 7 19.04 -10.91 -11.51
CA PRO A 7 17.76 -11.45 -11.97
C PRO A 7 17.71 -12.97 -11.85
N PHE A 8 16.56 -13.50 -11.44
CA PHE A 8 16.34 -14.93 -11.23
C PHE A 8 14.90 -15.33 -11.58
N HIS A 9 14.70 -16.61 -11.87
CA HIS A 9 13.38 -17.18 -12.11
C HIS A 9 12.85 -17.87 -10.85
N HIS A 10 11.59 -17.57 -10.48
CA HIS A 10 10.92 -18.18 -9.32
C HIS A 10 9.42 -18.30 -9.59
N ASP A 11 8.86 -19.48 -9.35
CA ASP A 11 7.42 -19.80 -9.50
C ASP A 11 6.80 -19.37 -10.85
N GLY A 12 7.56 -19.48 -11.95
CA GLY A 12 7.10 -19.11 -13.29
C GLY A 12 7.22 -17.62 -13.61
N TYR A 13 7.88 -16.84 -12.76
CA TYR A 13 8.12 -15.41 -12.94
C TYR A 13 9.60 -15.09 -13.06
N ASP A 14 9.94 -14.15 -13.92
CA ASP A 14 11.26 -13.53 -13.98
C ASP A 14 11.31 -12.35 -13.02
N ILE A 15 12.19 -12.43 -12.05
CA ILE A 15 12.34 -11.43 -10.99
C ILE A 15 13.57 -10.57 -11.29
N HIS A 16 13.36 -9.27 -11.41
CA HIS A 16 14.39 -8.26 -11.64
C HIS A 16 14.52 -7.35 -10.43
N PRO A 17 15.42 -7.62 -9.48
CA PRO A 17 15.59 -6.80 -8.29
C PRO A 17 16.10 -5.40 -8.61
N VAL A 18 15.52 -4.39 -7.96
CA VAL A 18 16.00 -3.01 -7.99
C VAL A 18 16.79 -2.76 -6.71
N PRO A 19 18.12 -2.65 -6.76
CA PRO A 19 18.92 -2.50 -5.57
C PRO A 19 18.74 -1.11 -4.94
N LEU A 20 18.67 -1.09 -3.61
CA LEU A 20 18.65 0.11 -2.78
C LEU A 20 19.88 0.12 -1.88
N SER A 21 20.53 1.28 -1.71
CA SER A 21 21.54 1.45 -0.70
C SER A 21 20.91 1.52 0.70
N ALA A 22 21.70 1.33 1.76
CA ALA A 22 21.22 1.48 3.13
C ALA A 22 20.62 2.88 3.38
N GLN A 23 21.22 3.93 2.84
CA GLN A 23 20.69 5.29 2.91
C GLN A 23 19.36 5.43 2.17
N GLU A 24 19.20 4.82 0.99
CA GLU A 24 17.93 4.84 0.26
C GLU A 24 16.84 4.05 1.01
N VAL A 25 17.17 2.97 1.70
CA VAL A 25 16.21 2.28 2.57
C VAL A 25 15.77 3.21 3.71
N GLU A 26 16.70 3.91 4.36
CA GLU A 26 16.38 4.83 5.45
C GLU A 26 15.55 6.04 4.95
N GLU A 27 15.94 6.69 3.86
CA GLU A 27 15.32 7.93 3.42
C GLU A 27 14.02 7.69 2.60
N TYR A 28 14.04 6.72 1.68
CA TYR A 28 12.90 6.43 0.81
C TYR A 28 11.85 5.55 1.49
N TYR A 29 12.28 4.41 2.09
CA TYR A 29 11.35 3.43 2.62
C TYR A 29 10.90 3.78 4.04
N GLU A 30 11.83 3.90 5.00
CA GLU A 30 11.48 4.22 6.38
C GLU A 30 11.06 5.70 6.53
N GLY A 31 11.73 6.61 5.83
CA GLY A 31 11.45 8.04 5.85
C GLY A 31 10.19 8.40 5.08
N PHE A 32 10.31 8.67 3.78
CA PHE A 32 9.19 9.22 3.00
C PHE A 32 7.99 8.28 2.93
N SER A 33 8.20 6.99 2.71
CA SER A 33 7.09 6.05 2.62
C SER A 33 6.43 5.82 3.98
N ASN A 34 7.18 5.47 5.02
CA ASN A 34 6.60 5.00 6.29
C ASN A 34 6.42 6.10 7.34
N ALA A 35 7.26 7.14 7.36
CA ALA A 35 7.11 8.23 8.32
C ALA A 35 6.39 9.48 7.76
N THR A 36 6.25 9.60 6.42
CA THR A 36 5.49 10.69 5.78
C THR A 36 4.14 10.20 5.24
N LEU A 37 4.14 9.31 4.23
CA LEU A 37 2.92 8.91 3.53
C LEU A 37 2.03 8.01 4.38
N TRP A 38 2.59 7.02 5.04
CA TRP A 38 1.84 6.04 5.83
C TRP A 38 0.92 6.67 6.89
N PRO A 39 1.42 7.51 7.83
CA PRO A 39 0.56 8.14 8.83
C PRO A 39 -0.46 9.10 8.21
N LEU A 40 -0.06 9.85 7.17
CA LEU A 40 -0.96 10.78 6.49
C LEU A 40 -2.12 10.06 5.80
N TYR A 41 -1.84 8.95 5.10
CA TYR A 41 -2.84 8.20 4.35
C TYR A 41 -3.80 7.43 5.26
N HIS A 42 -3.35 7.02 6.44
CA HIS A 42 -4.18 6.32 7.42
C HIS A 42 -4.94 7.26 8.38
N ASP A 43 -4.83 8.58 8.22
CA ASP A 43 -5.41 9.56 9.16
C ASP A 43 -5.02 9.23 10.63
N CYS A 44 -3.75 8.92 10.82
CA CYS A 44 -3.26 8.51 12.12
C CYS A 44 -3.04 9.70 13.04
N ILE A 45 -3.16 9.46 14.35
CA ILE A 45 -2.82 10.44 15.42
C ILE A 45 -1.31 10.73 15.45
N VAL A 46 -0.50 9.90 14.79
CA VAL A 46 0.95 10.12 14.62
C VAL A 46 1.18 11.20 13.58
N GLU A 47 1.94 12.22 13.94
CA GLU A 47 2.23 13.34 13.05
C GLU A 47 3.16 12.90 11.91
N PRO A 48 2.80 13.19 10.64
CA PRO A 48 3.68 12.93 9.51
C PRO A 48 4.94 13.81 9.58
N VAL A 49 6.08 13.23 9.26
CA VAL A 49 7.37 13.94 9.23
C VAL A 49 7.73 14.30 7.81
N PHE A 50 8.20 15.52 7.58
CA PHE A 50 8.56 16.03 6.26
C PHE A 50 10.04 16.42 6.22
N HIS A 51 10.84 15.67 5.44
CA HIS A 51 12.22 15.99 5.14
C HIS A 51 12.45 16.08 3.64
N ARG A 52 13.19 17.09 3.21
CA ARG A 52 13.48 17.30 1.79
C ARG A 52 14.33 16.16 1.22
N GLU A 53 15.29 15.69 1.98
CA GLU A 53 16.18 14.60 1.60
C GLU A 53 15.40 13.30 1.35
N TRP A 54 14.37 13.03 2.14
CA TRP A 54 13.49 11.87 1.96
C TRP A 54 12.68 11.96 0.66
N TRP A 55 12.22 13.16 0.35
CA TRP A 55 11.53 13.39 -0.93
C TRP A 55 12.48 13.21 -2.13
N ASP A 56 13.68 13.75 -2.06
CA ASP A 56 14.67 13.63 -3.13
C ASP A 56 15.05 12.15 -3.35
N ALA A 57 15.24 11.37 -2.28
CA ALA A 57 15.43 9.92 -2.35
C ALA A 57 14.21 9.20 -2.94
N PHE A 58 12.99 9.59 -2.54
CA PHE A 58 11.75 9.02 -3.08
C PHE A 58 11.63 9.22 -4.59
N GLN A 59 11.92 10.40 -5.09
CA GLN A 59 11.95 10.70 -6.52
C GLN A 59 12.99 9.83 -7.25
N LYS A 60 14.21 9.78 -6.73
CA LYS A 60 15.32 9.03 -7.33
C LYS A 60 15.03 7.53 -7.42
N VAL A 61 14.51 6.95 -6.36
CA VAL A 61 14.17 5.52 -6.31
C VAL A 61 13.00 5.21 -7.24
N ASN A 62 11.92 6.02 -7.23
CA ASN A 62 10.80 5.85 -8.15
C ASN A 62 11.24 5.92 -9.63
N LYS A 63 12.17 6.84 -9.94
CA LYS A 63 12.72 6.94 -11.30
C LYS A 63 13.47 5.67 -11.71
N ARG A 64 14.30 5.12 -10.82
CA ARG A 64 15.02 3.86 -11.04
C ARG A 64 14.06 2.69 -11.28
N PHE A 65 12.97 2.57 -10.51
CA PHE A 65 11.93 1.56 -10.74
C PHE A 65 11.26 1.74 -12.11
N ALA A 66 10.98 2.98 -12.53
CA ALA A 66 10.41 3.26 -13.83
C ALA A 66 11.39 2.90 -14.99
N GLU A 67 12.66 3.21 -14.84
CA GLU A 67 13.74 2.86 -15.79
C GLU A 67 13.83 1.34 -15.95
N GLN A 68 13.85 0.60 -14.85
CA GLN A 68 13.89 -0.86 -14.90
C GLN A 68 12.63 -1.45 -15.54
N ALA A 69 11.45 -0.93 -15.20
CA ALA A 69 10.21 -1.37 -15.83
C ALA A 69 10.18 -1.04 -17.34
N ALA A 70 10.69 0.12 -17.73
CA ALA A 70 10.77 0.53 -19.13
C ALA A 70 11.69 -0.38 -19.96
N GLU A 71 12.80 -0.83 -19.36
CA GLU A 71 13.77 -1.73 -19.98
C GLU A 71 13.20 -3.15 -20.17
N GLN A 72 12.47 -3.66 -19.17
CA GLN A 72 11.96 -5.03 -19.18
C GLN A 72 10.65 -5.19 -19.95
N ALA A 73 9.85 -4.12 -20.06
CA ALA A 73 8.53 -4.19 -20.69
C ALA A 73 8.62 -4.34 -22.21
N ALA A 74 7.95 -5.36 -22.76
CA ALA A 74 7.76 -5.50 -24.21
C ALA A 74 6.96 -4.31 -24.77
N GLU A 75 7.00 -4.11 -26.09
CA GLU A 75 6.21 -3.07 -26.75
C GLU A 75 4.70 -3.31 -26.52
N GLY A 76 3.98 -2.24 -26.13
CA GLY A 76 2.55 -2.28 -25.83
C GLY A 76 2.16 -3.12 -24.60
N ALA A 77 3.12 -3.51 -23.78
CA ALA A 77 2.87 -4.31 -22.57
C ALA A 77 1.98 -3.57 -21.56
N THR A 78 1.40 -4.34 -20.65
CA THR A 78 0.72 -3.79 -19.47
C THR A 78 1.66 -3.84 -18.27
N VAL A 79 1.90 -2.70 -17.64
CA VAL A 79 2.67 -2.59 -16.40
C VAL A 79 1.72 -2.28 -15.25
N TRP A 80 1.78 -3.09 -14.20
CA TRP A 80 0.96 -2.90 -13.01
C TRP A 80 1.83 -2.45 -11.83
N VAL A 81 1.75 -1.16 -11.51
CA VAL A 81 2.48 -0.53 -10.40
C VAL A 81 1.71 -0.70 -9.10
N GLN A 82 2.40 -1.10 -8.04
CA GLN A 82 1.78 -1.45 -6.76
C GLN A 82 2.21 -0.49 -5.66
N ASP A 83 1.20 0.09 -4.98
CA ASP A 83 1.24 0.70 -3.68
C ASP A 83 2.00 2.05 -3.57
N TYR A 84 1.86 2.70 -2.41
CA TYR A 84 2.25 4.09 -2.13
C TYR A 84 3.75 4.38 -2.25
N GLN A 85 4.60 3.37 -2.16
CA GLN A 85 6.03 3.54 -2.36
C GLN A 85 6.40 3.95 -3.80
N LEU A 86 5.52 3.67 -4.76
CA LEU A 86 5.79 3.83 -6.19
C LEU A 86 4.87 4.86 -6.88
N ASN A 87 4.39 5.84 -6.10
CA ASN A 87 3.41 6.84 -6.59
C ASN A 87 3.88 7.67 -7.79
N LEU A 88 5.20 7.83 -8.01
CA LEU A 88 5.74 8.60 -9.13
C LEU A 88 6.08 7.73 -10.35
N VAL A 89 6.15 6.41 -10.17
CA VAL A 89 6.51 5.48 -11.26
C VAL A 89 5.61 5.61 -12.48
N PRO A 90 4.26 5.75 -12.35
CA PRO A 90 3.40 5.84 -13.53
C PRO A 90 3.74 7.04 -14.42
N LYS A 91 4.05 8.21 -13.83
CA LYS A 91 4.45 9.40 -14.59
C LYS A 91 5.79 9.19 -15.30
N TYR A 92 6.82 8.77 -14.58
CA TYR A 92 8.13 8.55 -15.16
C TYR A 92 8.11 7.49 -16.27
N LEU A 93 7.37 6.40 -16.04
CA LEU A 93 7.22 5.34 -17.03
C LEU A 93 6.47 5.83 -18.27
N ARG A 94 5.41 6.62 -18.12
CA ARG A 94 4.67 7.23 -19.23
C ARG A 94 5.53 8.15 -20.08
N GLU A 95 6.40 8.92 -19.46
CA GLU A 95 7.34 9.81 -20.17
C GLU A 95 8.36 9.03 -21.00
N MET A 96 8.82 7.87 -20.53
CA MET A 96 9.80 7.01 -21.21
C MET A 96 9.15 6.11 -22.27
N ARG A 97 7.97 5.57 -21.96
CA ARG A 97 7.28 4.53 -22.74
C ARG A 97 5.80 4.87 -22.90
N PRO A 98 5.47 5.78 -23.84
CA PRO A 98 4.07 6.17 -24.10
C PRO A 98 3.21 5.04 -24.68
N ASP A 99 3.83 3.99 -25.21
CA ASP A 99 3.18 2.79 -25.76
C ASP A 99 2.59 1.86 -24.69
N LEU A 100 3.06 1.94 -23.44
CA LEU A 100 2.65 1.03 -22.37
C LEU A 100 1.25 1.35 -21.84
N ARG A 101 0.53 0.30 -21.43
CA ARG A 101 -0.66 0.42 -20.60
C ARG A 101 -0.25 0.34 -19.13
N ILE A 102 -0.53 1.38 -18.38
CA ILE A 102 -0.06 1.51 -16.99
C ILE A 102 -1.26 1.48 -16.04
N GLY A 103 -1.33 0.44 -15.20
CA GLY A 103 -2.22 0.36 -14.06
C GLY A 103 -1.48 0.70 -12.77
N PHE A 104 -2.14 1.39 -11.86
CA PHE A 104 -1.65 1.61 -10.49
C PHE A 104 -2.70 1.15 -9.50
N PHE A 105 -2.29 0.49 -8.41
CA PHE A 105 -3.19 0.10 -7.33
C PHE A 105 -2.65 0.54 -5.96
N LEU A 106 -3.48 1.25 -5.20
CA LEU A 106 -3.16 1.66 -3.83
C LEU A 106 -3.80 0.70 -2.83
N HIS A 107 -2.97 0.04 -2.02
CA HIS A 107 -3.42 -0.93 -1.02
C HIS A 107 -3.82 -0.32 0.32
N ILE A 108 -3.41 0.91 0.58
CA ILE A 108 -3.72 1.66 1.81
C ILE A 108 -4.83 2.69 1.56
N PRO A 109 -5.45 3.27 2.59
CA PRO A 109 -6.43 4.33 2.40
C PRO A 109 -5.86 5.51 1.60
N PHE A 110 -6.72 6.23 0.89
CA PHE A 110 -6.37 7.51 0.29
C PHE A 110 -7.11 8.63 1.03
N PRO A 111 -6.39 9.60 1.62
CA PRO A 111 -6.96 10.58 2.53
C PRO A 111 -7.84 11.61 1.82
N PRO A 112 -8.74 12.29 2.55
CA PRO A 112 -9.47 13.44 2.04
C PRO A 112 -8.53 14.62 1.76
N ILE A 113 -9.02 15.58 0.98
CA ILE A 113 -8.23 16.73 0.52
C ILE A 113 -7.67 17.57 1.67
N GLU A 114 -8.41 17.67 2.77
CA GLU A 114 -8.03 18.45 3.95
C GLU A 114 -6.76 17.91 4.61
N LEU A 115 -6.60 16.59 4.65
CA LEU A 115 -5.39 15.96 5.14
C LEU A 115 -4.28 15.96 4.09
N TYR A 116 -4.61 15.59 2.86
CA TYR A 116 -3.64 15.52 1.77
C TYR A 116 -2.98 16.88 1.48
N SER A 117 -3.71 17.98 1.67
CA SER A 117 -3.20 19.34 1.48
C SER A 117 -2.06 19.72 2.44
N ARG A 118 -1.85 18.97 3.54
CA ARG A 118 -0.72 19.16 4.45
C ARG A 118 0.61 18.69 3.85
N LEU A 119 0.58 17.84 2.84
CA LEU A 119 1.76 17.30 2.18
C LEU A 119 2.41 18.35 1.27
N PRO A 120 3.68 18.72 1.48
CA PRO A 120 4.36 19.71 0.65
C PRO A 120 4.37 19.35 -0.83
N TRP A 121 4.61 18.09 -1.16
CA TRP A 121 4.73 17.56 -2.53
C TRP A 121 3.45 16.90 -3.05
N ARG A 122 2.29 17.38 -2.57
CA ARG A 122 0.96 16.85 -2.93
C ARG A 122 0.66 16.91 -4.41
N GLU A 123 1.16 17.95 -5.09
CA GLU A 123 0.90 18.16 -6.51
C GLU A 123 1.66 17.16 -7.36
N GLU A 124 2.94 16.99 -7.08
CA GLU A 124 3.82 16.06 -7.79
C GLU A 124 3.36 14.61 -7.63
N LEU A 125 2.85 14.24 -6.45
CA LEU A 125 2.32 12.90 -6.21
C LEU A 125 1.02 12.64 -6.96
N VAL A 126 0.11 13.62 -7.03
CA VAL A 126 -1.11 13.50 -7.86
C VAL A 126 -0.75 13.38 -9.34
N GLU A 127 0.20 14.20 -9.83
CA GLU A 127 0.70 14.11 -11.20
C GLU A 127 1.38 12.76 -11.46
N GLY A 128 2.12 12.24 -10.49
CA GLY A 128 2.72 10.92 -10.54
C GLY A 128 1.70 9.85 -10.87
N LEU A 129 0.61 9.81 -10.11
CA LEU A 129 -0.48 8.86 -10.32
C LEU A 129 -1.24 9.08 -11.62
N LEU A 130 -1.43 10.32 -12.07
CA LEU A 130 -2.11 10.63 -13.33
C LEU A 130 -1.33 10.18 -14.57
N GLY A 131 -0.09 9.72 -14.43
CA GLY A 131 0.65 9.01 -15.48
C GLY A 131 0.07 7.66 -15.85
N ALA A 132 -0.74 7.05 -14.98
CA ALA A 132 -1.41 5.78 -15.24
C ALA A 132 -2.62 5.94 -16.17
N ASP A 133 -3.06 4.83 -16.77
CA ASP A 133 -4.33 4.72 -17.52
C ASP A 133 -5.48 4.30 -16.58
N LEU A 134 -5.16 3.52 -15.54
CA LEU A 134 -6.08 3.06 -14.52
C LEU A 134 -5.47 3.25 -13.13
N ILE A 135 -6.21 3.90 -12.23
CA ILE A 135 -5.85 3.99 -10.81
C ILE A 135 -6.92 3.27 -9.99
N GLY A 136 -6.50 2.22 -9.31
CA GLY A 136 -7.33 1.38 -8.46
C GLY A 136 -7.16 1.70 -6.98
N PHE A 137 -8.26 1.64 -6.24
CA PHE A 137 -8.33 1.84 -4.80
C PHE A 137 -9.10 0.71 -4.13
N GLN A 138 -8.98 0.56 -2.81
CA GLN A 138 -9.73 -0.44 -2.05
C GLN A 138 -11.19 -0.05 -1.84
N THR A 139 -11.49 1.24 -1.77
CA THR A 139 -12.83 1.73 -1.42
C THR A 139 -13.31 2.83 -2.35
N PRO A 140 -14.65 2.95 -2.55
CA PRO A 140 -15.24 4.07 -3.31
C PRO A 140 -14.86 5.45 -2.75
N GLY A 141 -14.73 5.56 -1.41
CA GLY A 141 -14.34 6.80 -0.73
C GLY A 141 -12.93 7.25 -1.12
N ALA A 142 -11.97 6.33 -1.17
CA ALA A 142 -10.60 6.61 -1.61
C ALA A 142 -10.56 7.08 -3.08
N ALA A 143 -11.27 6.38 -3.97
CA ALA A 143 -11.39 6.78 -5.38
C ALA A 143 -12.01 8.19 -5.54
N ALA A 144 -13.06 8.48 -4.76
CA ALA A 144 -13.69 9.80 -4.77
C ALA A 144 -12.78 10.92 -4.23
N ASN A 145 -11.98 10.62 -3.19
CA ASN A 145 -10.99 11.56 -2.64
C ASN A 145 -9.92 11.89 -3.68
N PHE A 146 -9.34 10.87 -4.32
CA PHE A 146 -8.36 11.09 -5.39
C PHE A 146 -8.96 11.88 -6.57
N GLN A 147 -10.17 11.52 -7.03
CA GLN A 147 -10.85 12.24 -8.11
C GLN A 147 -11.06 13.73 -7.76
N ARG A 148 -11.36 14.04 -6.49
CA ARG A 148 -11.49 15.41 -6.00
C ARG A 148 -10.17 16.17 -6.10
N LEU A 149 -9.06 15.56 -5.67
CA LEU A 149 -7.71 16.14 -5.76
C LEU A 149 -7.26 16.36 -7.21
N ALA A 150 -7.50 15.38 -8.09
CA ALA A 150 -7.16 15.50 -9.49
C ALA A 150 -7.78 16.74 -10.17
N ARG A 151 -8.98 17.15 -9.77
CA ARG A 151 -9.64 18.39 -10.27
C ARG A 151 -8.89 19.68 -9.96
N HIS A 152 -8.05 19.69 -8.94
CA HIS A 152 -7.26 20.86 -8.57
C HIS A 152 -5.98 20.99 -9.39
N ARG A 153 -5.69 20.01 -10.26
CA ARG A 153 -4.55 20.11 -11.17
C ARG A 153 -4.90 20.97 -12.39
N PRO A 154 -4.02 21.89 -12.81
CA PRO A 154 -4.23 22.73 -13.98
C PRO A 154 -4.53 21.88 -15.23
N GLY A 155 -5.59 22.23 -15.94
CA GLY A 155 -5.99 21.55 -17.17
C GLY A 155 -6.59 20.15 -17.00
N VAL A 156 -6.74 19.65 -15.78
CA VAL A 156 -7.37 18.35 -15.50
C VAL A 156 -8.86 18.55 -15.20
N THR A 157 -9.71 17.81 -15.88
CA THR A 157 -11.13 17.67 -15.53
C THR A 157 -11.38 16.26 -15.02
N ALA A 158 -12.08 16.11 -13.90
CA ALA A 158 -12.32 14.78 -13.33
C ALA A 158 -13.77 14.64 -12.85
N ALA A 159 -14.48 13.63 -13.36
CA ALA A 159 -15.86 13.30 -13.01
C ALA A 159 -16.16 11.82 -13.29
N ARG A 160 -17.12 11.25 -12.56
CA ARG A 160 -17.69 9.92 -12.81
C ARG A 160 -16.64 8.81 -12.97
N GLY A 161 -15.61 8.82 -12.10
CA GLY A 161 -14.55 7.81 -12.13
C GLY A 161 -13.54 7.96 -13.28
N ARG A 162 -13.41 9.15 -13.86
CA ARG A 162 -12.45 9.45 -14.94
C ARG A 162 -11.82 10.82 -14.73
N ALA A 163 -10.57 10.95 -15.12
CA ALA A 163 -9.89 12.22 -15.27
C ALA A 163 -9.40 12.38 -16.71
N HIS A 164 -9.53 13.58 -17.27
CA HIS A 164 -8.97 13.94 -18.57
C HIS A 164 -7.79 14.87 -18.33
N THR A 165 -6.64 14.49 -18.81
CA THR A 165 -5.37 15.19 -18.63
C THR A 165 -5.10 16.17 -19.78
N PRO A 166 -4.25 17.20 -19.60
CA PRO A 166 -3.95 18.18 -20.63
C PRO A 166 -3.36 17.62 -21.92
N ASP A 167 -2.69 16.46 -21.83
CA ASP A 167 -2.12 15.71 -22.97
C ASP A 167 -3.17 14.87 -23.72
N GLY A 168 -4.45 14.99 -23.37
CA GLY A 168 -5.56 14.32 -24.05
C GLY A 168 -5.85 12.89 -23.59
N ARG A 169 -5.12 12.35 -22.60
CA ARG A 169 -5.39 11.01 -22.05
C ARG A 169 -6.62 11.01 -21.13
N THR A 170 -7.21 9.83 -21.02
CA THR A 170 -8.26 9.55 -20.05
C THR A 170 -7.73 8.55 -19.02
N VAL A 171 -7.70 8.96 -17.76
CA VAL A 171 -7.33 8.12 -16.62
C VAL A 171 -8.61 7.60 -15.96
N VAL A 172 -8.74 6.29 -15.84
CA VAL A 172 -9.85 5.65 -15.12
C VAL A 172 -9.52 5.58 -13.63
N ILE A 173 -10.46 6.01 -12.78
CA ILE A 173 -10.32 6.05 -11.31
C ILE A 173 -11.44 5.20 -10.73
N ARG A 174 -11.12 4.04 -10.13
CA ARG A 174 -12.13 3.11 -9.63
C ARG A 174 -11.68 2.41 -8.35
N ASP A 175 -12.67 1.88 -7.64
CA ASP A 175 -12.46 0.95 -6.54
C ASP A 175 -12.52 -0.50 -7.03
N PHE A 176 -11.65 -1.32 -6.44
CA PHE A 176 -11.58 -2.75 -6.64
C PHE A 176 -11.30 -3.38 -5.26
N PRO A 177 -12.35 -3.60 -4.44
CA PRO A 177 -12.17 -4.15 -3.11
C PRO A 177 -11.53 -5.53 -3.15
N ILE A 178 -10.36 -5.66 -2.52
CA ILE A 178 -9.71 -6.96 -2.35
C ILE A 178 -10.45 -7.74 -1.26
N SER A 179 -10.74 -8.99 -1.56
CA SER A 179 -11.40 -9.93 -0.66
C SER A 179 -10.48 -11.11 -0.36
N ILE A 180 -10.99 -12.07 0.43
CA ILE A 180 -10.33 -13.34 0.70
C ILE A 180 -11.14 -14.48 0.10
N ASP A 181 -10.51 -15.61 -0.19
CA ASP A 181 -11.19 -16.85 -0.49
C ASP A 181 -11.81 -17.44 0.79
N SER A 182 -12.98 -16.91 1.18
CA SER A 182 -13.69 -17.32 2.39
C SER A 182 -14.09 -18.80 2.36
N ARG A 183 -14.33 -19.37 1.16
CA ARG A 183 -14.67 -20.78 0.99
C ARG A 183 -13.45 -21.66 1.26
N GLY A 184 -12.33 -21.38 0.64
CA GLY A 184 -11.09 -22.11 0.88
C GLY A 184 -10.62 -22.03 2.34
N PHE A 185 -10.79 -20.87 2.98
CA PHE A 185 -10.54 -20.72 4.41
C PHE A 185 -11.48 -21.59 5.26
N HIS A 186 -12.76 -21.64 4.93
CA HIS A 186 -13.71 -22.50 5.64
C HIS A 186 -13.37 -24.00 5.48
N GLU A 187 -13.10 -24.44 4.25
CA GLU A 187 -12.69 -25.82 3.96
C GLU A 187 -11.41 -26.19 4.73
N LEU A 188 -10.41 -25.30 4.73
CA LEU A 188 -9.17 -25.49 5.51
C LEU A 188 -9.44 -25.58 7.01
N ALA A 189 -10.21 -24.66 7.57
CA ALA A 189 -10.53 -24.60 9.00
C ALA A 189 -11.34 -25.82 9.48
N THR A 190 -12.12 -26.44 8.61
CA THR A 190 -12.93 -27.62 8.90
C THR A 190 -12.21 -28.93 8.60
N SER A 191 -10.99 -28.88 8.03
CA SER A 191 -10.22 -30.09 7.75
C SER A 191 -9.81 -30.83 9.03
N GLU A 192 -9.73 -32.15 8.96
CA GLU A 192 -9.37 -33.01 10.11
C GLU A 192 -7.98 -32.65 10.66
N LYS A 193 -7.04 -32.27 9.80
CA LYS A 193 -5.71 -31.81 10.21
C LYS A 193 -5.80 -30.56 11.11
N VAL A 194 -6.51 -29.53 10.67
CA VAL A 194 -6.62 -28.26 11.43
C VAL A 194 -7.42 -28.46 12.71
N LYS A 195 -8.46 -29.30 12.70
CA LYS A 195 -9.22 -29.65 13.92
C LYS A 195 -8.33 -30.36 14.95
N ALA A 196 -7.48 -31.30 14.51
CA ALA A 196 -6.56 -32.00 15.40
C ALA A 196 -5.51 -31.06 16.01
N GLU A 197 -4.92 -30.16 15.20
CA GLU A 197 -3.99 -29.14 15.69
C GLU A 197 -4.64 -28.16 16.67
N ALA A 198 -5.88 -27.74 16.39
CA ALA A 198 -6.64 -26.86 17.28
C ALA A 198 -6.96 -27.54 18.62
N ALA A 199 -7.29 -28.85 18.61
CA ALA A 199 -7.53 -29.62 19.82
C ALA A 199 -6.25 -29.73 20.66
N LYS A 200 -5.12 -30.05 20.04
CA LYS A 200 -3.82 -30.10 20.70
C LYS A 200 -3.42 -28.75 21.31
N LEU A 201 -3.57 -27.66 20.54
CA LEU A 201 -3.28 -26.31 21.05
C LEU A 201 -4.15 -25.97 22.28
N ARG A 202 -5.45 -26.35 22.27
CA ARG A 202 -6.34 -26.14 23.40
C ARG A 202 -5.92 -26.95 24.63
N GLU A 203 -5.42 -28.18 24.44
CA GLU A 203 -4.84 -29.01 25.49
C GLU A 203 -3.57 -28.37 26.08
N ASP A 204 -2.64 -27.94 25.20
CA ASP A 204 -1.39 -27.28 25.60
C ASP A 204 -1.64 -25.99 26.40
N LEU A 205 -2.77 -25.31 26.16
CA LEU A 205 -3.22 -24.11 26.88
C LEU A 205 -4.01 -24.42 28.16
N GLY A 206 -4.17 -25.70 28.56
CA GLY A 206 -4.89 -26.11 29.76
C GLY A 206 -6.43 -26.04 29.62
N HIS A 207 -6.96 -26.25 28.44
CA HIS A 207 -8.40 -26.23 28.12
C HIS A 207 -9.15 -24.95 28.55
N PRO A 208 -8.68 -23.76 28.18
CA PRO A 208 -9.35 -22.53 28.59
C PRO A 208 -10.78 -22.44 28.05
N GLY A 209 -11.70 -21.87 28.83
CA GLY A 209 -13.09 -21.64 28.41
C GLY A 209 -13.20 -20.69 27.22
N THR A 210 -12.34 -19.69 27.16
CA THR A 210 -12.29 -18.67 26.10
C THR A 210 -10.86 -18.45 25.63
N ILE A 211 -10.65 -18.38 24.33
CA ILE A 211 -9.38 -17.97 23.72
C ILE A 211 -9.60 -16.64 23.01
N ILE A 212 -8.86 -15.62 23.39
CA ILE A 212 -8.83 -14.33 22.71
C ILE A 212 -7.58 -14.32 21.83
N PHE A 213 -7.77 -14.36 20.51
CA PHE A 213 -6.68 -14.43 19.53
C PHE A 213 -6.53 -13.12 18.78
N GLY A 214 -5.29 -12.71 18.55
CA GLY A 214 -4.99 -11.57 17.70
C GLY A 214 -3.60 -11.74 17.08
N VAL A 215 -3.50 -11.55 15.78
CA VAL A 215 -2.25 -11.55 15.02
C VAL A 215 -2.20 -10.34 14.09
N ASP A 216 -1.14 -9.55 14.22
CA ASP A 216 -0.89 -8.38 13.36
C ASP A 216 0.62 -8.14 13.28
N ARG A 217 1.04 -7.40 12.28
CA ARG A 217 2.37 -6.80 12.28
C ARG A 217 2.50 -5.83 13.44
N LEU A 218 3.70 -5.65 13.97
CA LEU A 218 3.97 -4.65 15.00
C LEU A 218 3.93 -3.25 14.37
N ASP A 219 2.73 -2.70 14.27
CA ASP A 219 2.43 -1.43 13.62
C ASP A 219 1.42 -0.67 14.49
N TYR A 220 1.65 0.62 14.71
CA TYR A 220 0.81 1.47 15.55
C TYR A 220 -0.63 1.61 15.01
N THR A 221 -0.84 1.47 13.67
CA THR A 221 -2.18 1.48 13.06
C THR A 221 -3.04 0.29 13.46
N LYS A 222 -2.44 -0.79 14.00
CA LYS A 222 -3.15 -2.03 14.37
C LYS A 222 -3.76 -1.99 15.77
N GLY A 223 -3.50 -0.95 16.57
CA GLY A 223 -4.09 -0.79 17.88
C GLY A 223 -3.69 -1.86 18.90
N LEU A 224 -2.53 -2.50 18.75
CA LEU A 224 -2.06 -3.56 19.64
C LEU A 224 -2.03 -3.13 21.13
N ARG A 225 -1.49 -1.92 21.36
CA ARG A 225 -1.40 -1.34 22.71
C ARG A 225 -2.78 -1.15 23.33
N GLN A 226 -3.75 -0.67 22.53
CA GLN A 226 -5.13 -0.44 22.97
C GLN A 226 -5.82 -1.77 23.29
N ARG A 227 -5.63 -2.80 22.46
CA ARG A 227 -6.18 -4.15 22.69
C ARG A 227 -5.66 -4.77 23.98
N ILE A 228 -4.34 -4.74 24.21
CA ILE A 228 -3.73 -5.25 25.45
C ILE A 228 -4.27 -4.51 26.67
N ARG A 229 -4.38 -3.17 26.58
CA ARG A 229 -4.95 -2.36 27.66
C ARG A 229 -6.40 -2.72 27.95
N ALA A 230 -7.24 -2.87 26.91
CA ALA A 230 -8.65 -3.24 27.06
C ALA A 230 -8.82 -4.59 27.76
N VAL A 231 -8.03 -5.61 27.39
CA VAL A 231 -8.04 -6.91 28.07
C VAL A 231 -7.62 -6.77 29.53
N GLY A 232 -6.57 -5.99 29.80
CA GLY A 232 -6.13 -5.72 31.18
C GLY A 232 -7.19 -5.01 32.04
N GLU A 233 -7.98 -4.13 31.45
CA GLU A 233 -9.11 -3.48 32.14
C GLU A 233 -10.24 -4.46 32.42
N LEU A 234 -10.57 -5.36 31.51
CA LEU A 234 -11.58 -6.40 31.70
C LEU A 234 -11.21 -7.37 32.85
N PHE A 235 -9.92 -7.72 32.98
CA PHE A 235 -9.44 -8.49 34.15
C PHE A 235 -9.61 -7.71 35.47
N LYS A 236 -9.25 -6.43 35.49
CA LYS A 236 -9.40 -5.57 36.71
C LYS A 236 -10.85 -5.41 37.12
N GLU A 237 -11.76 -5.36 36.15
CA GLU A 237 -13.20 -5.23 36.40
C GLU A 237 -13.87 -6.58 36.73
N GLY A 238 -13.13 -7.68 36.77
CA GLY A 238 -13.67 -9.02 37.01
C GLY A 238 -14.60 -9.54 35.92
N LYS A 239 -14.52 -8.95 34.69
CA LYS A 239 -15.31 -9.38 33.52
C LYS A 239 -14.67 -10.53 32.77
N LEU A 240 -13.38 -10.72 32.94
CA LEU A 240 -12.59 -11.87 32.46
C LEU A 240 -11.87 -12.49 33.65
N ASP A 241 -11.84 -13.82 33.67
CA ASP A 241 -11.04 -14.60 34.60
C ASP A 241 -9.76 -15.06 33.89
N PRO A 242 -8.56 -14.83 34.44
CA PRO A 242 -7.32 -15.31 33.86
C PRO A 242 -7.06 -16.82 34.06
N HIS A 243 -7.94 -17.56 34.77
CA HIS A 243 -7.82 -18.98 35.10
C HIS A 243 -8.80 -19.86 34.37
#